data_761b06e26246e7afb3dc5a4dcca68d55
#
_entry.id   761b06e26246e7afb3dc5a4dcca68d55
#
_cell.length_a   1.000
_cell.length_b   1.000
_cell.length_c   1.000
_cell.angle_alpha   90.00
_cell.angle_beta   90.00
_cell.angle_gamma   90.00
#
_symmetry.space_group_name_H-M   'P 1'
#
loop_
_entity.id
_entity.type
_entity.pdbx_description
1 polymer ?
#
loop_
_entity_poly.entity_id
_entity_poly.type
_entity_poly.pdbx_seq_one_letter_code
_entity_poly.pdbx_strand_id
1 'polypeptide(L)'
;ASPLPDDVTIATKFGSLSRTHLPDGTAVCLNANSTLTYSPAMNGKGTRNVMLQGEAYFEVKADAEHPFKVNTPYMTVTATGTEFNVNAYDSSASVTLINGRVNVGVENQSMTLNPSEHLSLADGRAVINGHIDTEKYCCWKDGMLIFDDEPLVNICNRLQQMYDVEFDVAPELASLTF
;
A
#
# COMPACT_ATOMS: atom_id res chain seq x y z
N ALA A 1 20.87 -10.33 -27.55
CA ALA A 1 20.30 -9.59 -26.43
C ALA A 1 20.54 -10.42 -25.18
N SER A 2 21.22 -9.88 -24.18
CA SER A 2 21.35 -10.55 -22.89
C SER A 2 19.96 -10.69 -22.24
N PRO A 3 19.66 -11.83 -21.59
CA PRO A 3 18.44 -11.92 -20.81
C PRO A 3 18.43 -10.81 -19.75
N LEU A 4 17.28 -10.16 -19.53
CA LEU A 4 17.08 -9.26 -18.41
C LEU A 4 17.34 -10.06 -17.12
N PRO A 5 17.99 -9.47 -16.11
CA PRO A 5 18.12 -10.15 -14.84
C PRO A 5 16.73 -10.48 -14.31
N ASP A 6 16.57 -11.67 -13.72
CA ASP A 6 15.32 -12.09 -13.10
C ASP A 6 14.85 -11.05 -12.07
N ASP A 7 13.55 -10.80 -12.02
CA ASP A 7 12.98 -9.88 -11.05
C ASP A 7 13.31 -10.31 -9.61
N VAL A 8 13.53 -9.33 -8.75
CA VAL A 8 13.78 -9.54 -7.32
C VAL A 8 12.46 -9.50 -6.58
N THR A 9 12.23 -10.50 -5.74
CA THR A 9 11.05 -10.57 -4.88
C THR A 9 11.46 -10.51 -3.41
N ILE A 10 10.88 -9.58 -2.67
CA ILE A 10 10.98 -9.46 -1.21
C ILE A 10 9.63 -9.87 -0.65
N ALA A 11 9.63 -10.79 0.31
CA ALA A 11 8.44 -11.25 0.99
C ALA A 11 8.62 -11.19 2.51
N THR A 12 7.57 -10.76 3.21
CA THR A 12 7.48 -10.76 4.66
C THR A 12 6.55 -11.86 5.13
N LYS A 13 6.86 -12.44 6.29
CA LYS A 13 5.96 -13.36 6.98
C LYS A 13 4.99 -12.57 7.88
N PHE A 14 3.97 -13.26 8.39
CA PHE A 14 3.13 -12.73 9.46
C PHE A 14 3.99 -12.21 10.63
N GLY A 15 3.59 -11.11 11.22
CA GLY A 15 4.27 -10.46 12.33
C GLY A 15 5.64 -9.82 11.99
N SER A 16 6.03 -9.78 10.71
CA SER A 16 7.35 -9.28 10.29
C SER A 16 7.21 -8.06 9.39
N LEU A 17 8.10 -7.08 9.58
CA LEU A 17 8.25 -5.92 8.70
C LEU A 17 9.58 -6.01 7.97
N SER A 18 9.67 -5.46 6.76
CA SER A 18 10.92 -5.30 6.02
C SER A 18 11.09 -3.87 5.55
N ARG A 19 12.28 -3.30 5.81
CA ARG A 19 12.66 -1.97 5.29
C ARG A 19 13.78 -2.14 4.30
N THR A 20 13.66 -1.53 3.13
CA THR A 20 14.63 -1.63 2.06
C THR A 20 14.68 -0.36 1.23
N HIS A 21 15.76 -0.23 0.43
CA HIS A 21 15.84 0.75 -0.64
C HIS A 21 15.89 0.00 -1.97
N LEU A 22 15.06 0.44 -2.89
CA LEU A 22 15.06 -0.06 -4.26
C LEU A 22 16.25 0.49 -5.05
N PRO A 23 16.61 -0.11 -6.21
CA PRO A 23 17.74 0.34 -7.01
C PRO A 23 17.67 1.80 -7.49
N ASP A 24 16.45 2.36 -7.60
CA ASP A 24 16.22 3.77 -7.95
C ASP A 24 16.41 4.73 -6.75
N GLY A 25 16.61 4.20 -5.55
CA GLY A 25 16.74 4.93 -4.29
C GLY A 25 15.43 5.22 -3.57
N THR A 26 14.29 4.69 -4.05
CA THR A 26 13.01 4.72 -3.33
C THR A 26 13.10 3.88 -2.06
N ALA A 27 12.71 4.46 -0.90
CA ALA A 27 12.61 3.72 0.35
C ALA A 27 11.23 3.03 0.44
N VAL A 28 11.23 1.80 0.92
CA VAL A 28 10.02 0.99 1.09
C VAL A 28 10.02 0.36 2.48
N CYS A 29 8.90 0.48 3.19
CA CYS A 29 8.57 -0.36 4.33
C CYS A 29 7.48 -1.33 3.90
N LEU A 30 7.75 -2.63 3.94
CA LEU A 30 6.83 -3.69 3.58
C LEU A 30 6.21 -4.28 4.85
N ASN A 31 4.89 -4.28 4.93
CA ASN A 31 4.16 -4.79 6.09
C ASN A 31 4.18 -6.32 6.14
N ALA A 32 3.66 -6.89 7.22
CA ALA A 32 3.52 -8.33 7.42
C ALA A 32 2.74 -8.98 6.26
N ASN A 33 3.02 -10.27 5.99
CA ASN A 33 2.32 -11.07 4.97
C ASN A 33 2.19 -10.37 3.62
N SER A 34 3.27 -9.72 3.17
CA SER A 34 3.29 -8.91 1.95
C SER A 34 4.44 -9.31 1.03
N THR A 35 4.27 -9.06 -0.25
CA THR A 35 5.25 -9.37 -1.29
C THR A 35 5.43 -8.18 -2.22
N LEU A 36 6.68 -7.80 -2.44
CA LEU A 36 7.08 -6.76 -3.38
C LEU A 36 8.03 -7.34 -4.42
N THR A 37 7.68 -7.23 -5.69
CA THR A 37 8.51 -7.67 -6.81
C THR A 37 8.90 -6.48 -7.69
N TYR A 38 10.17 -6.38 -8.06
CA TYR A 38 10.70 -5.31 -8.89
C TYR A 38 11.88 -5.77 -9.74
N SER A 39 12.16 -5.06 -10.83
CA SER A 39 13.33 -5.32 -11.65
C SER A 39 14.59 -4.65 -11.05
N PRO A 40 15.71 -5.35 -10.90
CA PRO A 40 16.98 -4.74 -10.47
C PRO A 40 17.50 -3.67 -11.44
N ALA A 41 17.00 -3.63 -12.67
CA ALA A 41 17.31 -2.63 -13.69
C ALA A 41 16.38 -1.41 -13.67
N MET A 42 15.52 -1.24 -12.66
CA MET A 42 14.53 -0.17 -12.59
C MET A 42 15.09 1.25 -12.48
N ASN A 43 16.41 1.39 -12.25
CA ASN A 43 17.10 2.68 -12.26
C ASN A 43 17.52 3.13 -13.69
N GLY A 44 17.13 2.36 -14.72
CA GLY A 44 17.37 2.67 -16.12
C GLY A 44 16.38 3.68 -16.69
N LYS A 45 16.29 3.70 -18.02
CA LYS A 45 15.34 4.54 -18.75
C LYS A 45 13.96 3.88 -18.76
N GLY A 46 12.90 4.65 -18.47
CA GLY A 46 11.51 4.22 -18.53
C GLY A 46 10.81 4.25 -17.18
N THR A 47 9.65 3.61 -17.08
CA THR A 47 8.83 3.59 -15.86
C THR A 47 9.43 2.65 -14.81
N ARG A 48 9.49 3.11 -13.56
CA ARG A 48 9.94 2.35 -12.41
C ARG A 48 8.77 1.51 -11.87
N ASN A 49 8.66 0.27 -12.32
CA ASN A 49 7.53 -0.60 -11.99
C ASN A 49 7.84 -1.53 -10.82
N VAL A 50 6.89 -1.64 -9.89
CA VAL A 50 6.86 -2.66 -8.86
C VAL A 50 5.51 -3.36 -8.83
N MET A 51 5.47 -4.61 -8.38
CA MET A 51 4.25 -5.36 -8.11
C MET A 51 4.13 -5.56 -6.60
N LEU A 52 2.98 -5.23 -6.04
CA LEU A 52 2.68 -5.34 -4.61
C LEU A 52 1.48 -6.26 -4.38
N GLN A 53 1.63 -7.20 -3.45
CA GLN A 53 0.55 -7.91 -2.77
C GLN A 53 0.71 -7.67 -1.28
N GLY A 54 -0.37 -7.32 -0.57
CA GLY A 54 -0.31 -6.92 0.83
C GLY A 54 -0.17 -5.42 0.99
N GLU A 55 0.60 -4.95 1.96
CA GLU A 55 0.70 -3.53 2.30
C GLU A 55 2.14 -3.04 2.30
N ALA A 56 2.34 -1.85 1.74
CA ALA A 56 3.64 -1.18 1.72
C ALA A 56 3.51 0.34 1.80
N TYR A 57 4.45 0.93 2.50
CA TYR A 57 4.68 2.36 2.57
C TYR A 57 5.87 2.72 1.68
N PHE A 58 5.71 3.77 0.88
CA PHE A 58 6.68 4.21 -0.11
C PHE A 58 7.09 5.67 0.13
N GLU A 59 8.41 5.91 0.18
CA GLU A 59 9.01 7.22 0.03
C GLU A 59 9.71 7.25 -1.33
N VAL A 60 8.96 7.66 -2.36
CA VAL A 60 9.42 7.59 -3.74
C VAL A 60 10.43 8.69 -4.03
N LYS A 61 11.62 8.30 -4.51
CA LYS A 61 12.62 9.24 -4.97
C LYS A 61 12.09 10.08 -6.13
N ALA A 62 12.21 11.41 -5.99
CA ALA A 62 11.71 12.35 -6.99
C ALA A 62 12.39 12.15 -8.35
N ASP A 63 11.60 11.88 -9.38
CA ASP A 63 12.00 11.80 -10.78
C ASP A 63 10.74 11.94 -11.66
N ALA A 64 10.56 13.13 -12.24
CA ALA A 64 9.40 13.44 -13.06
C ALA A 64 9.45 12.82 -14.46
N GLU A 65 10.66 12.49 -14.95
CA GLU A 65 10.84 11.89 -16.28
C GLU A 65 10.58 10.39 -16.28
N HIS A 66 10.78 9.72 -15.11
CA HIS A 66 10.60 8.29 -14.94
C HIS A 66 9.61 8.00 -13.81
N PRO A 67 8.29 7.99 -14.08
CA PRO A 67 7.27 7.73 -13.05
C PRO A 67 7.47 6.39 -12.35
N PHE A 68 7.23 6.39 -11.04
CA PHE A 68 7.18 5.18 -10.21
C PHE A 68 5.77 4.62 -10.22
N LYS A 69 5.63 3.32 -10.46
CA LYS A 69 4.34 2.66 -10.61
C LYS A 69 4.22 1.44 -9.72
N VAL A 70 3.29 1.49 -8.78
CA VAL A 70 2.90 0.34 -7.96
C VAL A 70 1.71 -0.35 -8.61
N ASN A 71 1.89 -1.57 -9.05
CA ASN A 71 0.82 -2.41 -9.60
C ASN A 71 0.36 -3.38 -8.51
N THR A 72 -0.94 -3.44 -8.28
CA THR A 72 -1.59 -4.41 -7.39
C THR A 72 -2.64 -5.19 -8.19
N PRO A 73 -3.22 -6.26 -7.64
CA PRO A 73 -4.34 -6.94 -8.30
C PRO A 73 -5.57 -6.07 -8.53
N TYR A 74 -5.71 -4.96 -7.78
CA TYR A 74 -6.95 -4.18 -7.72
C TYR A 74 -6.81 -2.78 -8.30
N MET A 75 -5.63 -2.20 -8.27
CA MET A 75 -5.37 -0.84 -8.72
C MET A 75 -3.92 -0.63 -9.12
N THR A 76 -3.66 0.48 -9.80
CA THR A 76 -2.32 0.95 -10.12
C THR A 76 -2.11 2.33 -9.54
N VAL A 77 -1.01 2.56 -8.81
CA VAL A 77 -0.64 3.86 -8.24
C VAL A 77 0.58 4.40 -8.95
N THR A 78 0.49 5.62 -9.50
CA THR A 78 1.59 6.28 -10.21
C THR A 78 2.04 7.53 -9.47
N ALA A 79 3.34 7.64 -9.24
CA ALA A 79 3.99 8.68 -8.45
C ALA A 79 5.27 9.20 -9.12
N THR A 80 5.67 10.44 -8.85
CA THR A 80 6.90 11.06 -9.39
C THR A 80 7.84 11.61 -8.31
N GLY A 81 7.52 11.40 -7.04
CA GLY A 81 8.27 11.91 -5.89
C GLY A 81 7.30 12.19 -4.75
N THR A 82 6.83 11.14 -4.10
CA THR A 82 5.67 11.19 -3.19
C THR A 82 5.85 10.21 -2.05
N GLU A 83 5.14 10.47 -0.97
CA GLU A 83 5.09 9.66 0.22
C GLU A 83 3.66 9.15 0.41
N PHE A 84 3.46 7.83 0.36
CA PHE A 84 2.12 7.22 0.40
C PHE A 84 2.14 5.78 0.89
N ASN A 85 1.01 5.34 1.43
CA ASN A 85 0.73 3.95 1.82
C ASN A 85 -0.21 3.30 0.81
N VAL A 86 0.04 2.05 0.47
CA VAL A 86 -0.85 1.20 -0.34
C VAL A 86 -1.17 -0.05 0.44
N ASN A 87 -2.47 -0.29 0.69
CA ASN A 87 -2.97 -1.53 1.25
C ASN A 87 -3.73 -2.29 0.15
N ALA A 88 -3.31 -3.50 -0.15
CA ALA A 88 -3.86 -4.36 -1.21
C ALA A 88 -3.85 -5.84 -0.79
N TYR A 89 -4.22 -6.13 0.47
CA TYR A 89 -4.36 -7.52 0.95
C TYR A 89 -5.53 -8.23 0.28
N ASP A 90 -6.62 -7.50 0.04
CA ASP A 90 -7.85 -8.01 -0.57
C ASP A 90 -8.49 -6.96 -1.49
N SER A 91 -9.70 -7.24 -1.97
CA SER A 91 -10.45 -6.34 -2.86
C SER A 91 -10.88 -5.01 -2.22
N SER A 92 -10.78 -4.88 -0.90
CA SER A 92 -10.96 -3.63 -0.15
C SER A 92 -9.67 -2.81 -0.11
N ALA A 93 -8.98 -2.71 -1.23
CA ALA A 93 -7.69 -2.04 -1.35
C ALA A 93 -7.79 -0.53 -1.12
N SER A 94 -6.71 0.09 -0.65
CA SER A 94 -6.70 1.53 -0.38
C SER A 94 -5.34 2.18 -0.64
N VAL A 95 -5.37 3.50 -0.85
CA VAL A 95 -4.19 4.35 -0.98
C VAL A 95 -4.36 5.56 -0.08
N THR A 96 -3.37 5.82 0.76
CA THR A 96 -3.31 7.03 1.60
C THR A 96 -2.14 7.87 1.16
N LEU A 97 -2.38 9.13 0.80
CA LEU A 97 -1.34 10.05 0.39
C LEU A 97 -0.92 10.95 1.55
N ILE A 98 0.37 10.90 1.88
CA ILE A 98 0.99 11.70 2.94
C ILE A 98 1.56 12.99 2.36
N ASN A 99 2.36 12.89 1.31
CA ASN A 99 3.00 14.05 0.69
C ASN A 99 3.14 13.90 -0.83
N GLY A 100 3.00 15.01 -1.56
CA GLY A 100 3.13 15.06 -3.02
C GLY A 100 1.81 14.87 -3.76
N ARG A 101 1.82 14.06 -4.82
CA ARG A 101 0.63 13.75 -5.62
C ARG A 101 0.76 12.36 -6.22
N VAL A 102 -0.31 11.58 -6.17
CA VAL A 102 -0.41 10.28 -6.84
C VAL A 102 -1.62 10.23 -7.76
N ASN A 103 -1.48 9.46 -8.82
CA ASN A 103 -2.59 9.10 -9.69
C ASN A 103 -2.92 7.62 -9.47
N VAL A 104 -4.18 7.33 -9.15
CA VAL A 104 -4.68 5.97 -8.90
C VAL A 104 -5.59 5.55 -10.05
N GLY A 105 -5.20 4.50 -10.75
CA GLY A 105 -5.99 3.85 -11.79
C GLY A 105 -6.74 2.66 -11.24
N VAL A 106 -8.06 2.64 -11.40
CA VAL A 106 -8.94 1.52 -11.06
C VAL A 106 -9.76 1.21 -12.30
N GLU A 107 -9.62 0.01 -12.86
CA GLU A 107 -10.26 -0.37 -14.13
C GLU A 107 -10.01 0.67 -15.24
N ASN A 108 -11.08 1.36 -15.69
CA ASN A 108 -11.03 2.40 -16.72
C ASN A 108 -11.10 3.83 -16.15
N GLN A 109 -10.99 3.98 -14.82
CA GLN A 109 -11.03 5.27 -14.14
C GLN A 109 -9.65 5.65 -13.63
N SER A 110 -9.40 6.96 -13.58
CA SER A 110 -8.16 7.52 -13.06
C SER A 110 -8.49 8.68 -12.13
N MET A 111 -7.96 8.63 -10.93
CA MET A 111 -8.22 9.59 -9.86
C MET A 111 -6.90 10.13 -9.31
N THR A 112 -6.86 11.42 -9.04
CA THR A 112 -5.69 12.05 -8.42
C THR A 112 -5.94 12.28 -6.95
N LEU A 113 -4.99 11.91 -6.10
CA LEU A 113 -4.99 12.23 -4.68
C LEU A 113 -4.05 13.39 -4.37
N ASN A 114 -4.48 14.23 -3.44
CA ASN A 114 -3.72 15.28 -2.79
C ASN A 114 -3.33 14.87 -1.36
N PRO A 115 -2.37 15.54 -0.71
CA PRO A 115 -1.99 15.22 0.67
C PRO A 115 -3.19 15.21 1.63
N SER A 116 -3.18 14.28 2.57
CA SER A 116 -4.27 14.00 3.52
C SER A 116 -5.56 13.49 2.86
N GLU A 117 -5.45 12.90 1.68
CA GLU A 117 -6.55 12.16 1.05
C GLU A 117 -6.30 10.65 1.12
N HIS A 118 -7.38 9.91 1.31
CA HIS A 118 -7.43 8.46 1.35
C HIS A 118 -8.45 7.96 0.34
N LEU A 119 -8.00 7.14 -0.60
CA LEU A 119 -8.87 6.40 -1.52
C LEU A 119 -9.09 5.01 -0.95
N SER A 120 -10.35 4.63 -0.77
CA SER A 120 -10.76 3.25 -0.49
C SER A 120 -11.49 2.66 -1.69
N LEU A 121 -11.17 1.42 -2.00
CA LEU A 121 -11.83 0.62 -3.03
C LEU A 121 -12.63 -0.49 -2.33
N ALA A 122 -13.92 -0.53 -2.54
CA ALA A 122 -14.79 -1.59 -2.05
C ALA A 122 -15.85 -1.91 -3.10
N ASP A 123 -16.08 -3.18 -3.37
CA ASP A 123 -17.06 -3.66 -4.36
C ASP A 123 -16.93 -3.00 -5.74
N GLY A 124 -15.69 -2.77 -6.18
CA GLY A 124 -15.37 -2.10 -7.46
C GLY A 124 -15.65 -0.59 -7.47
N ARG A 125 -16.00 0.00 -6.32
CA ARG A 125 -16.23 1.44 -6.19
C ARG A 125 -15.09 2.10 -5.44
N ALA A 126 -14.51 3.15 -6.04
CA ALA A 126 -13.51 3.97 -5.39
C ALA A 126 -14.16 5.20 -4.76
N VAL A 127 -13.82 5.46 -3.49
CA VAL A 127 -14.26 6.63 -2.73
C VAL A 127 -13.04 7.35 -2.20
N ILE A 128 -13.00 8.68 -2.35
CA ILE A 128 -11.93 9.53 -1.80
C ILE A 128 -12.48 10.29 -0.59
N ASN A 129 -11.81 10.14 0.55
CA ASN A 129 -12.03 10.92 1.75
C ASN A 129 -10.86 11.89 1.93
N GLY A 130 -11.16 13.17 2.11
CA GLY A 130 -10.17 14.22 2.35
C GLY A 130 -10.07 14.63 3.82
N HIS A 131 -8.98 15.34 4.16
CA HIS A 131 -8.72 15.84 5.52
C HIS A 131 -8.63 14.72 6.58
N ILE A 132 -8.12 13.55 6.18
CA ILE A 132 -7.95 12.42 7.08
C ILE A 132 -6.65 12.56 7.90
N ASP A 133 -6.63 11.92 9.07
CA ASP A 133 -5.40 11.68 9.80
C ASP A 133 -4.65 10.51 9.13
N THR A 134 -3.58 10.82 8.41
CA THR A 134 -2.79 9.83 7.68
C THR A 134 -2.06 8.86 8.59
N GLU A 135 -1.80 9.25 9.85
CA GLU A 135 -1.12 8.41 10.84
C GLU A 135 -1.85 7.10 11.09
N LYS A 136 -3.19 7.12 11.11
CA LYS A 136 -4.02 5.92 11.26
C LYS A 136 -3.72 4.82 10.23
N TYR A 137 -3.25 5.21 9.03
CA TYR A 137 -3.02 4.30 7.92
C TYR A 137 -1.55 3.91 7.74
N CYS A 138 -0.62 4.61 8.39
CA CYS A 138 0.81 4.36 8.21
C CYS A 138 1.61 4.13 9.51
N CYS A 139 1.00 4.28 10.70
CA CYS A 139 1.65 4.04 11.99
C CYS A 139 2.18 2.60 12.18
N TRP A 140 1.64 1.65 11.43
CA TRP A 140 2.09 0.27 11.46
C TRP A 140 3.59 0.13 11.13
N LYS A 141 4.13 1.01 10.27
CA LYS A 141 5.56 1.04 9.95
C LYS A 141 6.44 1.28 11.16
N ASP A 142 5.90 1.92 12.20
CA ASP A 142 6.57 2.21 13.46
C ASP A 142 6.15 1.26 14.60
N GLY A 143 5.47 0.15 14.24
CA GLY A 143 5.05 -0.89 15.17
C GLY A 143 3.81 -0.52 15.99
N MET A 144 3.03 0.47 15.54
CA MET A 144 1.80 0.91 16.18
C MET A 144 0.58 0.58 15.32
N LEU A 145 -0.57 0.46 15.96
CA LEU A 145 -1.88 0.41 15.30
C LEU A 145 -2.79 1.41 16.00
N ILE A 146 -3.46 2.23 15.22
CA ILE A 146 -4.44 3.20 15.70
C ILE A 146 -5.81 2.77 15.19
N PHE A 147 -6.73 2.60 16.12
CA PHE A 147 -8.15 2.38 15.85
C PHE A 147 -8.91 3.56 16.44
N ASP A 148 -9.88 4.09 15.73
CA ASP A 148 -10.64 5.25 16.15
C ASP A 148 -12.04 5.14 15.55
N ASP A 149 -13.00 4.82 16.39
CA ASP A 149 -14.38 4.51 16.04
C ASP A 149 -14.48 3.37 14.98
N GLU A 150 -13.54 2.41 15.07
CA GLU A 150 -13.42 1.32 14.11
C GLU A 150 -14.27 0.11 14.56
N PRO A 151 -15.10 -0.48 13.70
CA PRO A 151 -15.84 -1.70 14.01
C PRO A 151 -14.90 -2.86 14.38
N LEU A 152 -15.29 -3.63 15.41
CA LEU A 152 -14.49 -4.76 15.91
C LEU A 152 -14.10 -5.74 14.80
N VAL A 153 -15.00 -6.01 13.86
CA VAL A 153 -14.73 -6.91 12.74
C VAL A 153 -13.58 -6.40 11.87
N ASN A 154 -13.49 -5.08 11.64
CA ASN A 154 -12.40 -4.49 10.86
C ASN A 154 -11.07 -4.56 11.62
N ILE A 155 -11.10 -4.31 12.95
CA ILE A 155 -9.92 -4.47 13.81
C ILE A 155 -9.40 -5.90 13.74
N CYS A 156 -10.30 -6.89 13.89
CA CYS A 156 -9.94 -8.31 13.80
C CYS A 156 -9.36 -8.66 12.42
N ASN A 157 -10.00 -8.21 11.34
CA ASN A 157 -9.51 -8.45 9.97
C ASN A 157 -8.10 -7.88 9.77
N ARG A 158 -7.83 -6.65 10.26
CA ARG A 158 -6.51 -6.03 10.17
C ARG A 158 -5.46 -6.80 10.96
N LEU A 159 -5.80 -7.29 12.15
CA LEU A 159 -4.92 -8.13 12.96
C LEU A 159 -4.66 -9.49 12.30
N GLN A 160 -5.66 -10.11 11.68
CA GLN A 160 -5.49 -11.36 10.92
C GLN A 160 -4.56 -11.19 9.71
N GLN A 161 -4.63 -10.06 9.02
CA GLN A 161 -3.74 -9.76 7.90
C GLN A 161 -2.28 -9.61 8.34
N MET A 162 -2.07 -9.04 9.54
CA MET A 162 -0.72 -8.76 10.06
C MET A 162 -0.12 -9.93 10.85
N TYR A 163 -0.95 -10.69 11.55
CA TYR A 163 -0.54 -11.78 12.43
C TYR A 163 -1.21 -13.07 12.00
N ASP A 164 -0.55 -14.19 12.22
CA ASP A 164 -1.08 -15.52 11.90
C ASP A 164 -2.08 -15.95 13.01
N VAL A 165 -3.22 -15.28 13.05
CA VAL A 165 -4.29 -15.47 14.04
C VAL A 165 -5.65 -15.49 13.36
N GLU A 166 -6.60 -16.22 13.91
CA GLU A 166 -8.00 -16.22 13.49
C GLU A 166 -8.86 -15.69 14.64
N PHE A 167 -9.87 -14.90 14.32
CA PHE A 167 -10.86 -14.38 15.25
C PHE A 167 -12.24 -14.93 14.89
N ASP A 168 -12.90 -15.49 15.88
CA ASP A 168 -14.32 -15.82 15.83
C ASP A 168 -15.09 -14.71 16.55
N VAL A 169 -15.68 -13.80 15.78
CA VAL A 169 -16.40 -12.63 16.31
C VAL A 169 -17.90 -12.93 16.27
N ALA A 170 -18.53 -12.97 17.44
CA ALA A 170 -19.98 -13.13 17.53
C ALA A 170 -20.68 -11.99 16.74
N PRO A 171 -21.70 -12.31 15.92
CA PRO A 171 -22.35 -11.35 15.03
C PRO A 171 -22.85 -10.06 15.72
N GLU A 172 -23.31 -10.17 16.96
CA GLU A 172 -23.79 -9.06 17.79
C GLU A 172 -22.67 -8.10 18.23
N LEU A 173 -21.41 -8.53 18.21
CA LEU A 173 -20.25 -7.72 18.58
C LEU A 173 -19.54 -7.12 17.36
N ALA A 174 -19.79 -7.62 16.16
CA ALA A 174 -19.06 -7.26 14.95
C ALA A 174 -19.11 -5.75 14.62
N SER A 175 -20.20 -5.08 14.97
CA SER A 175 -20.43 -3.66 14.73
C SER A 175 -20.10 -2.75 15.91
N LEU A 176 -19.63 -3.29 17.05
CA LEU A 176 -19.14 -2.44 18.14
C LEU A 176 -17.87 -1.72 17.71
N THR A 177 -17.79 -0.43 18.01
CA THR A 177 -16.65 0.42 17.65
C THR A 177 -15.74 0.69 18.84
N PHE A 178 -14.45 0.90 18.55
CA PHE A 178 -13.39 1.14 19.53
C PHE A 178 -12.46 2.24 19.06
#